data_acecb96c414df035a16aa55807d4330b
#
_entry.id   acecb96c414df035a16aa55807d4330b
#
_cell.length_a   1.000
_cell.length_b   1.000
_cell.length_c   1.000
_cell.angle_alpha   90.00
_cell.angle_beta   90.00
_cell.angle_gamma   90.00
#
_symmetry.space_group_name_H-M   'P 1'
#
loop_
_entity.id
_entity.type
_entity.pdbx_description
1 polymer ?
#
loop_
_entity_poly.entity_id
_entity_poly.type
_entity_poly.pdbx_seq_one_letter_code
_entity_poly.pdbx_strand_id
1 'polypeptide(L)'
;ILERLAPQRWPLPLDLLPEKTALVGGAVRDALLDRLKPQPDLDLVVPSDALDLTRTLAKRLGGSCVVLDQERDMARLVLGGWTVDIARQDGATLEADLGRRDYRLNAIALPLNRPEQLIDPTGGLMDIRQRRLTAVRESNLTDDPLRLLRGLRLMAEIPLSLDPITADWMKLHRQQLTRAAPERILAELQKLVAGPLADQALAQLSELELVQPWAAGQPLPSLDDAIQLTADERDQALPLARLTALVSDQGLEQLKASRALRQRCQRLRRWQHQLPQDPEKLAEAQRLQLHLDLDRDLP
;
A
#
# COMPACT_ATOMS: atom_id res chain seq x y z
N ILE A 1 -2.05 13.39 -19.60
CA ILE A 1 -1.28 12.63 -18.60
C ILE A 1 0.18 13.09 -18.52
N LEU A 2 0.84 13.36 -19.65
CA LEU A 2 2.24 13.81 -19.67
C LEU A 2 2.47 15.14 -18.95
N GLU A 3 1.58 16.10 -19.13
CA GLU A 3 1.67 17.39 -18.42
C GLU A 3 1.64 17.21 -16.91
N ARG A 4 0.85 16.26 -16.41
CA ARG A 4 0.77 15.93 -14.98
C ARG A 4 2.01 15.20 -14.49
N LEU A 5 2.50 14.22 -15.25
CA LEU A 5 3.71 13.46 -14.91
C LEU A 5 4.97 14.33 -14.98
N ALA A 6 4.94 15.40 -15.80
CA ALA A 6 6.02 16.36 -15.95
C ALA A 6 7.42 15.72 -16.04
N PRO A 7 7.71 14.86 -17.06
CA PRO A 7 8.97 14.11 -17.12
C PRO A 7 10.22 14.99 -17.10
N GLN A 8 10.07 16.26 -17.51
CA GLN A 8 11.14 17.27 -17.44
C GLN A 8 11.57 17.61 -16.00
N ARG A 9 10.79 17.21 -14.99
CA ARG A 9 11.10 17.39 -13.56
C ARG A 9 11.67 16.13 -12.92
N TRP A 10 11.73 15.02 -13.66
CA TRP A 10 12.27 13.78 -13.14
C TRP A 10 13.77 13.90 -12.88
N PRO A 11 14.31 13.14 -11.92
CA PRO A 11 15.70 13.24 -11.55
C PRO A 11 16.66 12.68 -12.60
N LEU A 12 16.13 11.95 -13.59
CA LEU A 12 16.89 11.31 -14.65
C LEU A 12 16.44 11.79 -16.03
N PRO A 13 17.38 12.11 -16.94
CA PRO A 13 17.09 12.43 -18.32
C PRO A 13 16.56 11.20 -19.08
N LEU A 14 15.49 11.39 -19.88
CA LEU A 14 14.85 10.27 -20.60
C LEU A 14 15.74 9.68 -21.71
N ASP A 15 16.67 10.46 -22.26
CA ASP A 15 17.64 10.02 -23.28
C ASP A 15 18.68 9.03 -22.76
N LEU A 16 18.76 8.86 -21.43
CA LEU A 16 19.59 7.84 -20.80
C LEU A 16 18.88 6.49 -20.66
N LEU A 17 17.58 6.43 -20.94
CA LEU A 17 16.78 5.22 -20.86
C LEU A 17 16.71 4.48 -22.18
N PRO A 18 16.62 3.16 -22.18
CA PRO A 18 16.36 2.37 -23.39
C PRO A 18 15.08 2.83 -24.12
N GLU A 19 15.07 2.77 -25.46
CA GLU A 19 13.98 3.26 -26.30
C GLU A 19 12.60 2.66 -25.92
N LYS A 20 12.57 1.39 -25.52
CA LYS A 20 11.33 0.68 -25.13
C LYS A 20 11.00 0.77 -23.64
N THR A 21 11.54 1.78 -22.93
CA THR A 21 11.18 1.99 -21.53
C THR A 21 9.75 2.49 -21.39
N ALA A 22 9.02 1.94 -20.44
CA ALA A 22 7.68 2.38 -20.10
C ALA A 22 7.56 2.70 -18.59
N LEU A 23 6.84 3.78 -18.27
CA LEU A 23 6.36 4.05 -16.92
C LEU A 23 5.09 3.22 -16.68
N VAL A 24 4.97 2.61 -15.49
CA VAL A 24 3.86 1.71 -15.14
C VAL A 24 3.38 1.96 -13.70
N GLY A 25 2.32 1.28 -13.30
CA GLY A 25 1.94 1.17 -11.90
C GLY A 25 1.34 2.43 -11.30
N GLY A 26 1.74 2.73 -10.06
CA GLY A 26 1.12 3.76 -9.23
C GLY A 26 1.15 5.17 -9.82
N ALA A 27 2.28 5.58 -10.40
CA ALA A 27 2.42 6.91 -10.98
C ALA A 27 1.47 7.15 -12.18
N VAL A 28 1.32 6.15 -13.06
CA VAL A 28 0.38 6.22 -14.19
C VAL A 28 -1.07 6.31 -13.69
N ARG A 29 -1.44 5.42 -12.76
CA ARG A 29 -2.76 5.44 -12.12
C ARG A 29 -3.07 6.78 -11.46
N ASP A 30 -2.15 7.29 -10.65
CA ASP A 30 -2.37 8.51 -9.87
C ASP A 30 -2.40 9.76 -10.75
N ALA A 31 -1.63 9.78 -11.85
CA ALA A 31 -1.74 10.81 -12.88
C ALA A 31 -3.10 10.80 -13.60
N LEU A 32 -3.65 9.61 -13.87
CA LEU A 32 -5.00 9.46 -14.47
C LEU A 32 -6.12 9.86 -13.50
N LEU A 33 -5.90 9.65 -12.20
CA LEU A 33 -6.84 9.99 -11.11
C LEU A 33 -6.74 11.45 -10.62
N ASP A 34 -5.81 12.23 -11.16
CA ASP A 34 -5.54 13.61 -10.75
C ASP A 34 -5.11 13.77 -9.29
N ARG A 35 -4.31 12.79 -8.80
CA ARG A 35 -3.84 12.72 -7.42
C ARG A 35 -2.33 12.49 -7.32
N LEU A 36 -1.59 12.79 -8.37
CA LEU A 36 -0.16 12.59 -8.41
C LEU A 36 0.54 13.48 -7.38
N LYS A 37 1.43 12.88 -6.58
CA LYS A 37 2.28 13.61 -5.63
C LYS A 37 3.31 14.46 -6.39
N PRO A 38 3.85 15.54 -5.78
CA PRO A 38 4.90 16.33 -6.39
C PRO A 38 6.17 15.55 -6.75
N GLN A 39 6.49 14.53 -5.96
CA GLN A 39 7.56 13.56 -6.20
C GLN A 39 6.98 12.15 -6.09
N PRO A 40 6.41 11.60 -7.18
CA PRO A 40 5.89 10.25 -7.17
C PRO A 40 7.03 9.23 -7.22
N ASP A 41 6.79 8.05 -6.66
CA ASP A 41 7.61 6.88 -6.94
C ASP A 41 7.44 6.51 -8.41
N LEU A 42 8.54 6.38 -9.14
CA LEU A 42 8.52 6.03 -10.56
C LEU A 42 8.86 4.54 -10.74
N ASP A 43 7.94 3.79 -11.31
CA ASP A 43 8.13 2.38 -11.67
C ASP A 43 8.40 2.29 -13.18
N LEU A 44 9.63 2.01 -13.57
CA LEU A 44 10.05 1.86 -14.95
C LEU A 44 10.24 0.39 -15.31
N VAL A 45 9.69 -0.01 -16.46
CA VAL A 45 9.93 -1.31 -17.07
C VAL A 45 10.83 -1.11 -18.27
N VAL A 46 11.92 -1.89 -18.32
CA VAL A 46 12.91 -1.87 -19.41
C VAL A 46 13.03 -3.26 -20.04
N PRO A 47 13.47 -3.38 -21.32
CA PRO A 47 13.52 -4.68 -22.00
C PRO A 47 14.48 -5.69 -21.35
N SER A 48 15.64 -5.22 -20.86
CA SER A 48 16.70 -6.06 -20.29
C SER A 48 17.63 -5.24 -19.40
N ASP A 49 18.49 -5.95 -18.64
CA ASP A 49 19.64 -5.39 -17.93
C ASP A 49 19.31 -4.24 -16.96
N ALA A 50 18.16 -4.35 -16.26
CA ALA A 50 17.67 -3.32 -15.36
C ALA A 50 18.65 -3.01 -14.21
N LEU A 51 19.31 -4.03 -13.64
CA LEU A 51 20.32 -3.87 -12.60
C LEU A 51 21.54 -3.08 -13.09
N ASP A 52 22.07 -3.42 -14.26
CA ASP A 52 23.25 -2.77 -14.81
C ASP A 52 22.93 -1.35 -15.30
N LEU A 53 21.74 -1.15 -15.88
CA LEU A 53 21.23 0.18 -16.19
C LEU A 53 21.15 1.03 -14.93
N THR A 54 20.55 0.53 -13.85
CA THR A 54 20.40 1.27 -12.60
C THR A 54 21.75 1.62 -11.97
N ARG A 55 22.72 0.70 -11.98
CA ARG A 55 24.10 0.97 -11.51
C ARG A 55 24.77 2.06 -12.34
N THR A 56 24.62 2.00 -13.66
CA THR A 56 25.18 2.99 -14.59
C THR A 56 24.57 4.36 -14.37
N LEU A 57 23.25 4.45 -14.23
CA LEU A 57 22.54 5.71 -13.94
C LEU A 57 22.97 6.26 -12.57
N ALA A 58 23.04 5.44 -11.54
CA ALA A 58 23.47 5.86 -10.21
C ALA A 58 24.88 6.47 -10.25
N LYS A 59 25.84 5.80 -10.92
CA LYS A 59 27.21 6.29 -11.06
C LYS A 59 27.27 7.61 -11.86
N ARG A 60 26.50 7.70 -12.95
CA ARG A 60 26.54 8.86 -13.85
C ARG A 60 25.89 10.09 -13.26
N LEU A 61 24.82 9.90 -12.48
CA LEU A 61 23.99 10.99 -11.94
C LEU A 61 24.30 11.32 -10.47
N GLY A 62 25.20 10.59 -9.83
CA GLY A 62 25.56 10.81 -8.41
C GLY A 62 24.49 10.29 -7.42
N GLY A 63 23.73 9.27 -7.80
CA GLY A 63 22.75 8.60 -6.96
C GLY A 63 23.25 7.30 -6.34
N SER A 64 22.32 6.54 -5.75
CA SER A 64 22.59 5.20 -5.20
C SER A 64 21.73 4.16 -5.89
N CYS A 65 22.29 2.95 -6.08
CA CYS A 65 21.59 1.78 -6.59
C CYS A 65 21.36 0.78 -5.43
N VAL A 66 20.12 0.41 -5.20
CA VAL A 66 19.72 -0.63 -4.23
C VAL A 66 19.12 -1.79 -4.99
N VAL A 67 19.71 -2.98 -4.90
CA VAL A 67 19.16 -4.19 -5.51
C VAL A 67 17.92 -4.61 -4.73
N LEU A 68 16.77 -4.68 -5.41
CA LEU A 68 15.51 -5.12 -4.82
C LEU A 68 15.29 -6.63 -5.01
N ASP A 69 15.55 -7.12 -6.23
CA ASP A 69 15.45 -8.53 -6.58
C ASP A 69 16.43 -8.86 -7.71
N GLN A 70 17.41 -9.67 -7.41
CA GLN A 70 18.45 -10.02 -8.37
C GLN A 70 17.96 -11.01 -9.44
N GLU A 71 17.08 -11.95 -9.06
CA GLU A 71 16.56 -12.95 -9.98
C GLU A 71 15.59 -12.34 -11.00
N ARG A 72 14.79 -11.38 -10.54
CA ARG A 72 13.85 -10.63 -11.38
C ARG A 72 14.50 -9.45 -12.09
N ASP A 73 15.79 -9.22 -11.89
CA ASP A 73 16.52 -8.10 -12.48
C ASP A 73 15.81 -6.76 -12.16
N MET A 74 15.72 -6.45 -10.85
CA MET A 74 15.03 -5.27 -10.35
C MET A 74 15.89 -4.49 -9.35
N ALA A 75 16.04 -3.19 -9.56
CA ALA A 75 16.77 -2.31 -8.67
C ALA A 75 16.08 -0.95 -8.50
N ARG A 76 16.42 -0.29 -7.41
CA ARG A 76 15.98 1.06 -7.06
C ARG A 76 17.12 2.05 -7.25
N LEU A 77 16.87 3.09 -8.02
CA LEU A 77 17.70 4.28 -8.08
C LEU A 77 17.16 5.30 -7.07
N VAL A 78 18.01 5.74 -6.16
CA VAL A 78 17.71 6.86 -5.25
C VAL A 78 18.55 8.06 -5.69
N LEU A 79 17.90 9.15 -6.08
CA LEU A 79 18.56 10.32 -6.67
C LEU A 79 17.81 11.61 -6.32
N GLY A 80 18.46 12.55 -5.63
CA GLY A 80 17.88 13.86 -5.34
C GLY A 80 16.55 13.83 -4.59
N GLY A 81 16.37 12.86 -3.68
CA GLY A 81 15.12 12.65 -2.93
C GLY A 81 14.05 11.85 -3.69
N TRP A 82 14.32 11.48 -4.94
CA TRP A 82 13.42 10.63 -5.73
C TRP A 82 13.75 9.15 -5.56
N THR A 83 12.71 8.34 -5.75
CA THR A 83 12.79 6.89 -5.82
C THR A 83 12.32 6.43 -7.21
N VAL A 84 13.20 5.74 -7.94
CA VAL A 84 12.89 5.19 -9.26
C VAL A 84 13.19 3.69 -9.23
N ASP A 85 12.16 2.87 -9.32
CA ASP A 85 12.28 1.43 -9.43
C ASP A 85 12.40 1.05 -10.90
N ILE A 86 13.46 0.34 -11.25
CA ILE A 86 13.73 -0.10 -12.63
C ILE A 86 13.72 -1.63 -12.60
N ALA A 87 12.81 -2.21 -13.35
CA ALA A 87 12.64 -3.65 -13.46
C ALA A 87 12.73 -4.10 -14.91
N ARG A 88 13.32 -5.28 -15.12
CA ARG A 88 13.22 -5.94 -16.42
C ARG A 88 11.79 -6.35 -16.67
N GLN A 89 11.34 -6.19 -17.93
CA GLN A 89 10.06 -6.66 -18.43
C GLN A 89 9.90 -8.16 -18.15
N ASP A 90 8.78 -8.55 -17.57
CA ASP A 90 8.44 -9.94 -17.30
C ASP A 90 7.59 -10.50 -18.47
N GLY A 91 8.20 -11.34 -19.27
CA GLY A 91 7.61 -11.91 -20.48
C GLY A 91 8.12 -11.26 -21.78
N ALA A 92 7.61 -11.72 -22.93
CA ALA A 92 8.11 -11.32 -24.24
C ALA A 92 7.65 -9.91 -24.67
N THR A 93 6.55 -9.42 -24.13
CA THR A 93 5.97 -8.11 -24.50
C THR A 93 5.56 -7.33 -23.23
N LEU A 94 5.41 -6.01 -23.38
CA LEU A 94 4.94 -5.16 -22.28
C LEU A 94 3.52 -5.53 -21.84
N GLU A 95 2.66 -5.96 -22.77
CA GLU A 95 1.30 -6.43 -22.47
C GLU A 95 1.33 -7.72 -21.62
N ALA A 96 2.31 -8.60 -21.84
CA ALA A 96 2.50 -9.79 -21.02
C ALA A 96 2.91 -9.41 -19.58
N ASP A 97 3.84 -8.45 -19.41
CA ASP A 97 4.20 -7.90 -18.12
C ASP A 97 3.00 -7.31 -17.38
N LEU A 98 2.21 -6.47 -18.07
CA LEU A 98 1.01 -5.86 -17.51
C LEU A 98 -0.02 -6.92 -17.08
N GLY A 99 -0.15 -7.99 -17.86
CA GLY A 99 -1.05 -9.11 -17.56
C GLY A 99 -0.69 -9.92 -16.29
N ARG A 100 0.50 -9.72 -15.72
CA ARG A 100 0.97 -10.38 -14.48
C ARG A 100 0.89 -9.50 -13.24
N ARG A 101 0.42 -8.24 -13.39
CA ARG A 101 0.27 -7.30 -12.26
C ARG A 101 -0.93 -7.66 -11.39
N ASP A 102 -1.02 -7.01 -10.25
CA ASP A 102 -2.07 -7.27 -9.25
C ASP A 102 -3.46 -6.85 -9.74
N TYR A 103 -3.65 -5.56 -10.00
CA TYR A 103 -4.94 -4.96 -10.33
C TYR A 103 -4.88 -4.21 -11.66
N ARG A 104 -6.01 -4.20 -12.41
CA ARG A 104 -6.11 -3.58 -13.74
C ARG A 104 -5.70 -2.12 -13.74
N LEU A 105 -6.10 -1.36 -12.70
CA LEU A 105 -5.74 0.05 -12.57
C LEU A 105 -4.24 0.31 -12.39
N ASN A 106 -3.45 -0.71 -11.99
CA ASN A 106 -1.98 -0.68 -11.93
C ASN A 106 -1.31 -1.33 -13.16
N ALA A 107 -2.10 -1.90 -14.06
CA ALA A 107 -1.66 -2.60 -15.25
C ALA A 107 -1.79 -1.75 -16.53
N ILE A 108 -1.55 -0.46 -16.39
CA ILE A 108 -1.52 0.53 -17.47
C ILE A 108 -0.09 1.02 -17.62
N ALA A 109 0.40 1.09 -18.85
CA ALA A 109 1.73 1.60 -19.14
C ALA A 109 1.70 2.86 -20.00
N LEU A 110 2.67 3.74 -19.76
CA LEU A 110 3.00 4.88 -20.59
C LEU A 110 4.38 4.65 -21.22
N PRO A 111 4.47 4.24 -22.51
CA PRO A 111 5.73 4.15 -23.23
C PRO A 111 6.38 5.54 -23.31
N LEU A 112 7.64 5.66 -22.89
CA LEU A 112 8.29 6.97 -22.83
C LEU A 112 8.70 7.51 -24.19
N ASN A 113 8.84 6.64 -25.20
CA ASN A 113 9.11 7.02 -26.58
C ASN A 113 7.85 7.36 -27.41
N ARG A 114 6.65 6.99 -26.89
CA ARG A 114 5.34 7.29 -27.50
C ARG A 114 4.33 7.66 -26.42
N PRO A 115 4.56 8.74 -25.71
CA PRO A 115 3.79 9.07 -24.52
C PRO A 115 2.35 9.55 -24.78
N GLU A 116 1.97 9.71 -26.03
CA GLU A 116 0.60 9.99 -26.45
C GLU A 116 -0.30 8.74 -26.45
N GLN A 117 0.29 7.54 -26.39
CA GLN A 117 -0.43 6.28 -26.50
C GLN A 117 -0.24 5.42 -25.24
N LEU A 118 -1.28 5.35 -24.39
CA LEU A 118 -1.29 4.40 -23.27
C LEU A 118 -1.50 2.97 -23.75
N ILE A 119 -0.83 2.02 -23.08
CA ILE A 119 -1.02 0.58 -23.27
C ILE A 119 -1.84 0.06 -22.10
N ASP A 120 -3.03 -0.45 -22.37
CA ASP A 120 -3.98 -0.97 -21.39
C ASP A 120 -4.60 -2.30 -21.87
N PRO A 121 -3.89 -3.41 -21.76
CA PRO A 121 -4.40 -4.71 -22.24
C PRO A 121 -5.46 -5.32 -21.32
N THR A 122 -5.63 -4.77 -20.11
CA THR A 122 -6.48 -5.37 -19.06
C THR A 122 -7.77 -4.62 -18.79
N GLY A 123 -7.95 -3.44 -19.37
CA GLY A 123 -9.12 -2.59 -19.14
C GLY A 123 -9.02 -1.69 -17.90
N GLY A 124 -7.80 -1.38 -17.46
CA GLY A 124 -7.55 -0.52 -16.29
C GLY A 124 -8.08 0.90 -16.44
N LEU A 125 -8.08 1.47 -17.66
CA LEU A 125 -8.68 2.78 -17.93
C LEU A 125 -10.18 2.81 -17.64
N MET A 126 -10.89 1.70 -17.91
CA MET A 126 -12.31 1.58 -17.58
C MET A 126 -12.51 1.51 -16.07
N ASP A 127 -11.69 0.72 -15.37
CA ASP A 127 -11.74 0.60 -13.91
C ASP A 127 -11.45 1.95 -13.23
N ILE A 128 -10.51 2.74 -13.74
CA ILE A 128 -10.25 4.11 -13.25
C ILE A 128 -11.48 5.00 -13.40
N ARG A 129 -12.14 4.98 -14.57
CA ARG A 129 -13.35 5.77 -14.81
C ARG A 129 -14.51 5.35 -13.92
N GLN A 130 -14.67 4.06 -13.68
CA GLN A 130 -15.72 3.47 -12.86
C GLN A 130 -15.38 3.44 -11.36
N ARG A 131 -14.20 3.88 -10.96
CA ARG A 131 -13.73 3.77 -9.58
C ARG A 131 -13.84 2.34 -9.05
N ARG A 132 -13.40 1.36 -9.83
CA ARG A 132 -13.51 -0.06 -9.51
C ARG A 132 -12.13 -0.69 -9.32
N LEU A 133 -12.02 -1.58 -8.33
CA LEU A 133 -10.85 -2.40 -8.08
C LEU A 133 -11.10 -3.80 -8.63
N THR A 134 -10.49 -4.12 -9.76
CA THR A 134 -10.58 -5.44 -10.40
C THR A 134 -9.19 -6.08 -10.47
N ALA A 135 -9.03 -7.29 -9.99
CA ALA A 135 -7.80 -8.06 -10.18
C ALA A 135 -7.61 -8.41 -11.66
N VAL A 136 -6.36 -8.42 -12.13
CA VAL A 136 -6.06 -8.76 -13.52
C VAL A 136 -6.47 -10.20 -13.83
N ARG A 137 -6.08 -11.14 -12.94
CA ARG A 137 -6.42 -12.57 -13.00
C ARG A 137 -6.40 -13.17 -11.61
N GLU A 138 -7.14 -14.24 -11.41
CA GLU A 138 -7.13 -15.02 -10.16
C GLU A 138 -5.73 -15.52 -9.80
N SER A 139 -5.02 -16.11 -10.78
CA SER A 139 -3.66 -16.63 -10.58
C SER A 139 -2.68 -15.58 -10.06
N ASN A 140 -2.83 -14.31 -10.46
CA ASN A 140 -1.95 -13.25 -10.00
C ASN A 140 -2.10 -13.00 -8.48
N LEU A 141 -3.30 -13.21 -7.92
CA LEU A 141 -3.54 -13.12 -6.48
C LEU A 141 -2.92 -14.30 -5.71
N THR A 142 -2.83 -15.48 -6.33
CA THR A 142 -2.24 -16.68 -5.72
C THR A 142 -0.71 -16.75 -5.88
N ASP A 143 -0.16 -16.15 -6.94
CA ASP A 143 1.28 -16.05 -7.19
C ASP A 143 1.99 -15.20 -6.11
N ASP A 144 1.36 -14.10 -5.66
CA ASP A 144 1.79 -13.31 -4.51
C ASP A 144 0.56 -13.00 -3.63
N PRO A 145 0.29 -13.81 -2.59
CA PRO A 145 -0.89 -13.63 -1.74
C PRO A 145 -0.97 -12.27 -1.03
N LEU A 146 0.15 -11.54 -0.91
CA LEU A 146 0.14 -10.18 -0.35
C LEU A 146 -0.70 -9.21 -1.19
N ARG A 147 -0.92 -9.53 -2.48
CA ARG A 147 -1.79 -8.75 -3.37
C ARG A 147 -3.23 -8.65 -2.86
N LEU A 148 -3.71 -9.63 -2.06
CA LEU A 148 -5.01 -9.57 -1.39
C LEU A 148 -5.10 -8.33 -0.49
N LEU A 149 -4.10 -8.10 0.37
CA LEU A 149 -4.05 -6.91 1.24
C LEU A 149 -3.75 -5.62 0.45
N ARG A 150 -2.90 -5.70 -0.58
CA ARG A 150 -2.58 -4.55 -1.43
C ARG A 150 -3.82 -3.95 -2.09
N GLY A 151 -4.80 -4.79 -2.49
CA GLY A 151 -6.08 -4.31 -3.02
C GLY A 151 -6.86 -3.48 -2.01
N LEU A 152 -7.00 -3.99 -0.80
CA LEU A 152 -7.71 -3.27 0.26
C LEU A 152 -6.95 -2.02 0.72
N ARG A 153 -5.61 -2.05 0.72
CA ARG A 153 -4.82 -0.84 0.95
C ARG A 153 -5.09 0.22 -0.11
N LEU A 154 -5.23 -0.16 -1.38
CA LEU A 154 -5.63 0.79 -2.43
C LEU A 154 -7.03 1.37 -2.18
N MET A 155 -7.97 0.57 -1.68
CA MET A 155 -9.30 1.06 -1.28
C MET A 155 -9.24 2.00 -0.06
N ALA A 156 -8.29 1.80 0.84
CA ALA A 156 -8.04 2.73 1.95
C ALA A 156 -7.46 4.08 1.49
N GLU A 157 -6.80 4.12 0.34
CA GLU A 157 -6.17 5.32 -0.24
C GLU A 157 -7.04 6.02 -1.30
N ILE A 158 -7.88 5.26 -2.01
CA ILE A 158 -8.63 5.69 -3.19
C ILE A 158 -10.08 5.24 -3.04
N PRO A 159 -11.08 6.09 -3.30
CA PRO A 159 -12.49 5.69 -3.26
C PRO A 159 -12.80 4.73 -4.43
N LEU A 160 -12.66 3.43 -4.17
CA LEU A 160 -12.89 2.34 -5.12
C LEU A 160 -13.96 1.40 -4.59
N SER A 161 -14.80 0.87 -5.49
CA SER A 161 -15.66 -0.29 -5.22
C SER A 161 -14.93 -1.57 -5.61
N LEU A 162 -15.04 -2.61 -4.78
CA LEU A 162 -14.45 -3.92 -5.10
C LEU A 162 -15.31 -4.63 -6.15
N ASP A 163 -14.68 -5.12 -7.20
CA ASP A 163 -15.34 -5.96 -8.19
C ASP A 163 -15.80 -7.29 -7.57
N PRO A 164 -17.06 -7.74 -7.79
CA PRO A 164 -17.60 -8.93 -7.13
C PRO A 164 -16.79 -10.21 -7.40
N ILE A 165 -16.35 -10.44 -8.63
CA ILE A 165 -15.53 -11.62 -8.98
C ILE A 165 -14.17 -11.55 -8.26
N THR A 166 -13.58 -10.35 -8.18
CA THR A 166 -12.34 -10.14 -7.43
C THR A 166 -12.55 -10.42 -5.94
N ALA A 167 -13.68 -9.99 -5.36
CA ALA A 167 -14.03 -10.28 -3.97
C ALA A 167 -14.15 -11.79 -3.72
N ASP A 168 -14.81 -12.53 -4.62
CA ASP A 168 -14.94 -13.99 -4.54
C ASP A 168 -13.56 -14.67 -4.56
N TRP A 169 -12.66 -14.26 -5.46
CA TRP A 169 -11.29 -14.78 -5.52
C TRP A 169 -10.51 -14.45 -4.24
N MET A 170 -10.63 -13.22 -3.72
CA MET A 170 -9.96 -12.83 -2.48
C MET A 170 -10.44 -13.67 -1.31
N LYS A 171 -11.73 -13.92 -1.19
CA LYS A 171 -12.33 -14.77 -0.15
C LYS A 171 -11.92 -16.23 -0.30
N LEU A 172 -11.90 -16.76 -1.52
CA LEU A 172 -11.48 -18.13 -1.83
C LEU A 172 -10.03 -18.37 -1.40
N HIS A 173 -9.15 -17.42 -1.69
CA HIS A 173 -7.70 -17.56 -1.47
C HIS A 173 -7.20 -16.94 -0.16
N ARG A 174 -8.08 -16.48 0.74
CA ARG A 174 -7.73 -15.77 1.97
C ARG A 174 -6.69 -16.49 2.84
N GLN A 175 -6.77 -17.82 2.93
CA GLN A 175 -5.83 -18.61 3.72
C GLN A 175 -4.40 -18.59 3.18
N GLN A 176 -4.22 -18.33 1.89
CA GLN A 176 -2.89 -18.26 1.29
C GLN A 176 -2.09 -17.04 1.76
N LEU A 177 -2.75 -16.04 2.35
CA LEU A 177 -2.09 -14.87 2.90
C LEU A 177 -1.02 -15.25 3.94
N THR A 178 -1.22 -16.35 4.69
CA THR A 178 -0.25 -16.86 5.66
C THR A 178 1.07 -17.34 5.04
N ARG A 179 1.14 -17.50 3.71
CA ARG A 179 2.38 -17.85 2.99
C ARG A 179 3.28 -16.61 2.75
N ALA A 180 2.74 -15.41 2.86
CA ALA A 180 3.53 -14.20 2.74
C ALA A 180 4.39 -13.96 3.99
N ALA A 181 5.53 -13.26 3.84
CA ALA A 181 6.36 -12.91 4.96
C ALA A 181 5.60 -12.05 5.99
N PRO A 182 5.62 -12.42 7.28
CA PRO A 182 4.85 -11.75 8.32
C PRO A 182 5.08 -10.23 8.37
N GLU A 183 6.31 -9.81 8.19
CA GLU A 183 6.69 -8.39 8.20
C GLU A 183 6.06 -7.62 7.03
N ARG A 184 5.92 -8.27 5.85
CA ARG A 184 5.26 -7.67 4.69
C ARG A 184 3.75 -7.54 4.92
N ILE A 185 3.12 -8.54 5.56
CA ILE A 185 1.71 -8.49 5.94
C ILE A 185 1.47 -7.31 6.88
N LEU A 186 2.28 -7.20 7.96
CA LEU A 186 2.17 -6.11 8.91
C LEU A 186 2.34 -4.73 8.24
N ALA A 187 3.32 -4.60 7.34
CA ALA A 187 3.56 -3.35 6.62
C ALA A 187 2.36 -2.93 5.74
N GLU A 188 1.69 -3.88 5.06
CA GLU A 188 0.46 -3.57 4.30
C GLU A 188 -0.70 -3.20 5.23
N LEU A 189 -0.88 -3.91 6.36
CA LEU A 189 -1.90 -3.57 7.35
C LEU A 189 -1.69 -2.18 7.96
N GLN A 190 -0.45 -1.82 8.30
CA GLN A 190 -0.13 -0.49 8.83
C GLN A 190 -0.48 0.63 7.82
N LYS A 191 -0.18 0.42 6.53
CA LYS A 191 -0.56 1.36 5.47
C LYS A 191 -2.08 1.44 5.28
N LEU A 192 -2.77 0.30 5.36
CA LEU A 192 -4.22 0.23 5.22
C LEU A 192 -4.93 1.02 6.33
N VAL A 193 -4.55 0.79 7.60
CA VAL A 193 -5.19 1.47 8.74
C VAL A 193 -4.89 2.96 8.79
N ALA A 194 -3.81 3.41 8.15
CA ALA A 194 -3.43 4.82 8.04
C ALA A 194 -4.10 5.54 6.86
N GLY A 195 -4.77 4.81 5.97
CA GLY A 195 -5.43 5.42 4.81
C GLY A 195 -6.62 6.31 5.19
N PRO A 196 -6.89 7.37 4.42
CA PRO A 196 -8.01 8.28 4.69
C PRO A 196 -9.39 7.60 4.57
N LEU A 197 -9.48 6.48 3.86
CA LEU A 197 -10.70 5.68 3.69
C LEU A 197 -10.57 4.31 4.38
N ALA A 198 -9.77 4.23 5.43
CA ALA A 198 -9.45 2.96 6.11
C ALA A 198 -10.69 2.24 6.63
N ASP A 199 -11.71 2.95 7.13
CA ASP A 199 -12.90 2.32 7.72
C ASP A 199 -13.68 1.52 6.67
N GLN A 200 -13.82 2.04 5.46
CA GLN A 200 -14.41 1.31 4.33
C GLN A 200 -13.59 0.08 3.95
N ALA A 201 -12.27 0.21 3.89
CA ALA A 201 -11.37 -0.89 3.56
C ALA A 201 -11.34 -1.97 4.66
N LEU A 202 -11.45 -1.58 5.93
CA LEU A 202 -11.53 -2.47 7.09
C LEU A 202 -12.84 -3.26 7.11
N ALA A 203 -13.97 -2.65 6.72
CA ALA A 203 -15.23 -3.36 6.56
C ALA A 203 -15.11 -4.49 5.52
N GLN A 204 -14.53 -4.18 4.35
CA GLN A 204 -14.28 -5.20 3.32
C GLN A 204 -13.28 -6.27 3.78
N LEU A 205 -12.23 -5.90 4.49
CA LEU A 205 -11.26 -6.84 5.04
C LEU A 205 -11.89 -7.82 6.02
N SER A 206 -12.84 -7.37 6.83
CA SER A 206 -13.60 -8.21 7.76
C SER A 206 -14.58 -9.15 7.02
N GLU A 207 -15.31 -8.64 6.01
CA GLU A 207 -16.23 -9.43 5.19
C GLU A 207 -15.52 -10.56 4.42
N LEU A 208 -14.30 -10.28 3.94
CA LEU A 208 -13.45 -11.23 3.24
C LEU A 208 -12.67 -12.16 4.18
N GLU A 209 -12.74 -11.95 5.49
CA GLU A 209 -12.05 -12.75 6.52
C GLU A 209 -10.51 -12.85 6.31
N LEU A 210 -9.88 -11.83 5.72
CA LEU A 210 -8.47 -11.89 5.33
C LEU A 210 -7.49 -11.93 6.49
N VAL A 211 -7.85 -11.40 7.66
CA VAL A 211 -6.97 -11.34 8.82
C VAL A 211 -7.35 -12.31 9.94
N GLN A 212 -8.26 -13.24 9.69
CA GLN A 212 -8.73 -14.24 10.66
C GLN A 212 -7.61 -14.88 11.51
N PRO A 213 -6.47 -15.29 10.95
CA PRO A 213 -5.41 -15.91 11.73
C PRO A 213 -4.80 -15.00 12.82
N TRP A 214 -4.93 -13.69 12.67
CA TRP A 214 -4.32 -12.67 13.54
C TRP A 214 -5.34 -11.78 14.24
N ALA A 215 -6.63 -11.99 13.99
CA ALA A 215 -7.69 -11.11 14.42
C ALA A 215 -7.79 -11.00 15.96
N ALA A 216 -8.21 -9.83 16.44
CA ALA A 216 -8.50 -9.62 17.86
C ALA A 216 -9.80 -10.27 18.32
N GLY A 217 -10.64 -10.77 17.40
CA GLY A 217 -11.92 -11.43 17.70
C GLY A 217 -13.01 -10.48 18.20
N GLN A 218 -12.80 -9.19 18.16
CA GLN A 218 -13.78 -8.16 18.52
C GLN A 218 -14.26 -7.42 17.26
N PRO A 219 -15.51 -6.93 17.24
CA PRO A 219 -15.97 -6.05 16.17
C PRO A 219 -15.07 -4.80 16.12
N LEU A 220 -14.76 -4.37 14.90
CA LEU A 220 -14.07 -3.09 14.71
C LEU A 220 -14.99 -1.97 15.21
N PRO A 221 -14.49 -1.08 16.10
CA PRO A 221 -15.29 0.04 16.53
C PRO A 221 -15.59 0.94 15.33
N SER A 222 -16.83 1.42 15.22
CA SER A 222 -17.11 2.55 14.34
C SER A 222 -16.39 3.76 14.91
N LEU A 223 -15.44 4.29 14.16
CA LEU A 223 -14.70 5.49 14.55
C LEU A 223 -15.35 6.78 14.01
N ASP A 224 -16.55 6.66 13.42
CA ASP A 224 -17.37 7.81 12.99
C ASP A 224 -17.75 8.71 14.19
N ASP A 225 -17.77 8.15 15.41
CA ASP A 225 -18.04 8.90 16.64
C ASP A 225 -16.80 9.67 17.16
N ALA A 226 -15.63 9.48 16.56
CA ALA A 226 -14.44 10.28 16.86
C ALA A 226 -14.53 11.70 16.24
N ILE A 227 -15.71 12.29 16.29
CA ILE A 227 -16.12 13.52 15.60
C ILE A 227 -15.34 14.76 16.07
N GLN A 228 -14.65 14.70 17.20
CA GLN A 228 -13.97 15.85 17.80
C GLN A 228 -12.45 15.85 17.61
N LEU A 229 -11.87 14.87 16.94
CA LEU A 229 -10.42 14.82 16.70
C LEU A 229 -9.99 15.86 15.66
N THR A 230 -8.94 16.60 15.96
CA THR A 230 -8.23 17.42 14.97
C THR A 230 -7.62 16.54 13.87
N ALA A 231 -7.20 17.15 12.76
CA ALA A 231 -6.55 16.40 11.68
C ALA A 231 -5.28 15.67 12.15
N ASP A 232 -4.44 16.36 12.95
CA ASP A 232 -3.19 15.79 13.48
C ASP A 232 -3.47 14.62 14.44
N GLU A 233 -4.48 14.74 15.30
CA GLU A 233 -4.90 13.68 16.19
C GLU A 233 -5.42 12.46 15.45
N ARG A 234 -6.21 12.67 14.39
CA ARG A 234 -6.66 11.57 13.53
C ARG A 234 -5.50 10.84 12.89
N ASP A 235 -4.54 11.57 12.34
CA ASP A 235 -3.39 10.98 11.64
C ASP A 235 -2.48 10.19 12.58
N GLN A 236 -2.42 10.55 13.86
CA GLN A 236 -1.56 9.90 14.84
C GLN A 236 -2.26 8.75 15.59
N ALA A 237 -3.49 8.97 16.06
CA ALA A 237 -4.19 8.05 16.93
C ALA A 237 -4.98 6.98 16.19
N LEU A 238 -5.70 7.34 15.11
CA LEU A 238 -6.57 6.41 14.43
C LEU A 238 -5.85 5.19 13.83
N PRO A 239 -4.68 5.29 13.20
CA PRO A 239 -3.99 4.11 12.67
C PRO A 239 -3.66 3.10 13.77
N LEU A 240 -3.22 3.57 14.94
CA LEU A 240 -2.91 2.69 16.07
C LEU A 240 -4.18 2.08 16.67
N ALA A 241 -5.24 2.85 16.83
CA ALA A 241 -6.52 2.37 17.34
C ALA A 241 -7.11 1.29 16.42
N ARG A 242 -7.14 1.54 15.11
CA ARG A 242 -7.61 0.59 14.09
C ARG A 242 -6.78 -0.69 14.08
N LEU A 243 -5.44 -0.58 14.11
CA LEU A 243 -4.57 -1.74 14.16
C LEU A 243 -4.78 -2.55 15.44
N THR A 244 -4.94 -1.88 16.58
CA THR A 244 -5.19 -2.50 17.89
C THR A 244 -6.53 -3.26 17.91
N ALA A 245 -7.57 -2.70 17.30
CA ALA A 245 -8.87 -3.37 17.19
C ALA A 245 -8.83 -4.54 16.20
N LEU A 246 -8.04 -4.43 15.14
CA LEU A 246 -7.98 -5.43 14.07
C LEU A 246 -7.18 -6.67 14.47
N VAL A 247 -5.98 -6.49 15.07
CA VAL A 247 -4.98 -7.55 15.27
C VAL A 247 -4.77 -7.81 16.75
N SER A 248 -4.87 -9.07 17.19
CA SER A 248 -4.63 -9.49 18.59
C SER A 248 -3.16 -9.32 19.00
N ASP A 249 -2.87 -9.40 20.32
CA ASP A 249 -1.47 -9.38 20.80
C ASP A 249 -0.68 -10.56 20.26
N GLN A 250 -1.28 -11.75 20.22
CA GLN A 250 -0.67 -12.92 19.61
C GLN A 250 -0.49 -12.73 18.08
N GLY A 251 -1.47 -12.13 17.41
CA GLY A 251 -1.36 -11.79 15.99
C GLY A 251 -0.22 -10.83 15.70
N LEU A 252 -0.04 -9.78 16.51
CA LEU A 252 1.09 -8.85 16.40
C LEU A 252 2.44 -9.54 16.59
N GLU A 253 2.52 -10.54 17.49
CA GLU A 253 3.74 -11.31 17.68
C GLU A 253 4.02 -12.22 16.47
N GLN A 254 3.02 -12.92 15.95
CA GLN A 254 3.13 -13.76 14.74
C GLN A 254 3.52 -12.91 13.52
N LEU A 255 3.02 -11.69 13.41
CA LEU A 255 3.38 -10.72 12.37
C LEU A 255 4.71 -10.02 12.63
N LYS A 256 5.45 -10.43 13.66
CA LYS A 256 6.77 -9.91 14.04
C LYS A 256 6.79 -8.39 14.27
N ALA A 257 5.70 -7.88 14.83
CA ALA A 257 5.63 -6.48 15.22
C ALA A 257 6.73 -6.12 16.22
N SER A 258 7.29 -4.92 16.11
CA SER A 258 8.31 -4.43 17.03
C SER A 258 7.80 -4.43 18.48
N ARG A 259 8.72 -4.58 19.45
CA ARG A 259 8.37 -4.52 20.87
C ARG A 259 7.63 -3.23 21.23
N ALA A 260 8.06 -2.10 20.66
CA ALA A 260 7.43 -0.80 20.88
C ALA A 260 5.98 -0.80 20.39
N LEU A 261 5.70 -1.27 19.17
CA LEU A 261 4.34 -1.33 18.63
C LEU A 261 3.44 -2.26 19.46
N ARG A 262 3.92 -3.44 19.84
CA ARG A 262 3.17 -4.38 20.69
C ARG A 262 2.80 -3.75 22.03
N GLN A 263 3.74 -3.08 22.70
CA GLN A 263 3.50 -2.41 23.96
C GLN A 263 2.48 -1.27 23.83
N ARG A 264 2.51 -0.50 22.74
CA ARG A 264 1.50 0.54 22.48
C ARG A 264 0.11 -0.06 22.33
N CYS A 265 -0.07 -1.09 21.52
CA CYS A 265 -1.35 -1.78 21.36
C CYS A 265 -1.85 -2.41 22.68
N GLN A 266 -0.97 -3.03 23.47
CA GLN A 266 -1.32 -3.61 24.77
C GLN A 266 -1.80 -2.55 25.76
N ARG A 267 -1.16 -1.38 25.80
CA ARG A 267 -1.60 -0.26 26.66
C ARG A 267 -2.98 0.23 26.26
N LEU A 268 -3.23 0.43 24.94
CA LEU A 268 -4.56 0.82 24.46
C LEU A 268 -5.65 -0.18 24.86
N ARG A 269 -5.44 -1.49 24.63
CA ARG A 269 -6.41 -2.52 25.05
C ARG A 269 -6.66 -2.53 26.54
N ARG A 270 -5.59 -2.41 27.36
CA ARG A 270 -5.73 -2.34 28.82
C ARG A 270 -6.63 -1.19 29.22
N TRP A 271 -6.39 0.00 28.70
CA TRP A 271 -7.18 1.18 29.00
C TRP A 271 -8.60 1.10 28.45
N GLN A 272 -8.80 0.55 27.27
CA GLN A 272 -10.14 0.30 26.72
C GLN A 272 -11.01 -0.56 27.67
N HIS A 273 -10.42 -1.53 28.37
CA HIS A 273 -11.13 -2.33 29.37
C HIS A 273 -11.26 -1.65 30.74
N GLN A 274 -10.41 -0.71 31.07
CA GLN A 274 -10.37 -0.05 32.37
C GLN A 274 -11.11 1.28 32.42
N LEU A 275 -11.31 1.92 31.25
CA LEU A 275 -12.01 3.18 31.15
C LEU A 275 -13.49 3.00 31.53
N PRO A 276 -14.02 3.75 32.52
CA PRO A 276 -15.45 3.82 32.77
C PRO A 276 -16.16 4.49 31.59
N GLN A 277 -17.46 4.31 31.46
CA GLN A 277 -18.28 5.01 30.46
C GLN A 277 -18.14 6.54 30.52
N ASP A 278 -17.78 7.05 31.71
CA ASP A 278 -17.54 8.46 31.95
C ASP A 278 -16.09 8.64 32.43
N PRO A 279 -15.18 9.13 31.58
CA PRO A 279 -13.77 9.31 31.93
C PRO A 279 -13.53 10.27 33.09
N GLU A 280 -14.46 11.21 33.37
CA GLU A 280 -14.33 12.13 34.51
C GLU A 280 -14.42 11.43 35.84
N LYS A 281 -14.98 10.22 35.91
CA LYS A 281 -15.04 9.39 37.13
C LYS A 281 -13.75 8.66 37.46
N LEU A 282 -12.71 8.77 36.63
CA LEU A 282 -11.40 8.23 36.99
C LEU A 282 -10.82 8.98 38.19
N ALA A 283 -10.25 8.24 39.14
CA ALA A 283 -9.45 8.83 40.20
C ALA A 283 -8.25 9.59 39.60
N GLU A 284 -7.80 10.64 40.28
CA GLU A 284 -6.69 11.50 39.82
C GLU A 284 -5.43 10.69 39.48
N ALA A 285 -5.07 9.72 40.31
CA ALA A 285 -3.94 8.83 40.04
C ALA A 285 -4.12 7.98 38.76
N GLN A 286 -5.34 7.55 38.47
CA GLN A 286 -5.65 6.81 37.24
C GLN A 286 -5.60 7.72 36.01
N ARG A 287 -6.08 8.96 36.11
CA ARG A 287 -5.96 9.97 35.06
C ARG A 287 -4.51 10.27 34.73
N LEU A 288 -3.69 10.47 35.73
CA LEU A 288 -2.24 10.69 35.55
C LEU A 288 -1.58 9.49 34.92
N GLN A 289 -1.92 8.26 35.32
CA GLN A 289 -1.38 7.05 34.74
C GLN A 289 -1.82 6.87 33.30
N LEU A 290 -3.08 7.21 32.96
CA LEU A 290 -3.59 7.22 31.60
C LEU A 290 -2.75 8.16 30.72
N HIS A 291 -2.53 9.39 31.15
CA HIS A 291 -1.69 10.35 30.44
C HIS A 291 -0.26 9.84 30.23
N LEU A 292 0.38 9.32 31.28
CA LEU A 292 1.74 8.78 31.18
C LEU A 292 1.83 7.58 30.22
N ASP A 293 0.81 6.73 30.22
CA ASP A 293 0.79 5.53 29.37
C ASP A 293 0.51 5.85 27.90
N LEU A 294 -0.31 6.86 27.63
CA LEU A 294 -0.86 7.15 26.30
C LEU A 294 -0.47 8.52 25.75
N ASP A 295 0.39 9.28 26.43
CA ASP A 295 0.81 10.65 26.05
C ASP A 295 1.23 10.80 24.57
N ARG A 296 1.73 9.71 23.98
CA ARG A 296 2.12 9.66 22.56
C ARG A 296 1.09 8.99 21.65
N ASP A 297 0.04 8.42 22.23
CA ASP A 297 -0.92 7.54 21.56
C ASP A 297 -2.35 8.06 21.67
N LEU A 298 -2.58 9.03 22.53
CA LEU A 298 -3.81 9.81 22.64
C LEU A 298 -3.62 11.18 21.99
N PRO A 299 -4.65 11.65 21.29
CA PRO A 299 -4.74 13.04 20.87
C PRO A 299 -4.85 13.96 22.09
#